data_cfcb9afe31ca3c1920ea331738f6d9ca
#
_entry.id   cfcb9afe31ca3c1920ea331738f6d9ca
#
_cell.length_a   1.000
_cell.length_b   1.000
_cell.length_c   1.000
_cell.angle_alpha   90.00
_cell.angle_beta   90.00
_cell.angle_gamma   90.00
#
_symmetry.space_group_name_H-M   'P 1'
#
loop_
_entity.id
_entity.type
_entity.pdbx_description
1 polymer ?
#
loop_
_entity_poly.entity_id
_entity_poly.type
_entity_poly.pdbx_seq_one_letter_code
_entity_poly.pdbx_strand_id
1 'polypeptide(L)'
;MDCKLTQITGKQCGFTLLEVLIALLILSIGLLGLASLQTNGLRSNQMASMRTTATQLAYDIADRMRANPAGVDAQNYVIAVNDPDPVIPSGGNCEGVTCTAAQMATYDLAQW
;
A
#
# COMPACT_ATOMS: atom_id res chain seq x y z
N MET A 1 31.46 51.18 53.73
CA MET A 1 31.23 50.62 52.35
C MET A 1 30.10 49.60 52.47
N ASP A 2 28.86 50.07 52.31
CA ASP A 2 27.64 49.22 52.46
C ASP A 2 27.30 48.58 51.13
N CYS A 3 27.44 47.27 51.07
CA CYS A 3 27.07 46.46 49.92
C CYS A 3 25.55 46.22 49.97
N LYS A 4 24.77 47.05 49.24
CA LYS A 4 23.31 46.93 49.15
C LYS A 4 22.99 45.82 48.19
N LEU A 5 22.73 44.61 48.67
CA LEU A 5 22.20 43.51 47.90
C LEU A 5 20.76 43.82 47.47
N THR A 6 20.62 44.23 46.22
CA THR A 6 19.30 44.41 45.59
C THR A 6 18.70 43.00 45.34
N GLN A 7 17.75 42.61 46.15
CA GLN A 7 16.92 41.41 45.96
C GLN A 7 16.05 41.65 44.73
N ILE A 8 16.36 40.99 43.62
CA ILE A 8 15.49 40.91 42.45
C ILE A 8 14.43 39.85 42.78
N THR A 9 13.36 40.28 43.42
CA THR A 9 12.16 39.46 43.57
C THR A 9 11.51 39.29 42.20
N GLY A 10 11.90 38.28 41.45
CA GLY A 10 11.19 37.84 40.25
C GLY A 10 9.78 37.44 40.61
N LYS A 11 8.77 38.21 40.14
CA LYS A 11 7.38 37.82 40.23
C LYS A 11 7.23 36.47 39.52
N GLN A 12 7.02 35.42 40.26
CA GLN A 12 6.61 34.12 39.70
C GLN A 12 5.17 34.28 39.21
N CYS A 13 4.99 34.45 37.89
CA CYS A 13 3.69 34.40 37.25
C CYS A 13 3.31 32.92 37.10
N GLY A 14 2.41 32.44 37.94
CA GLY A 14 1.82 31.09 37.78
C GLY A 14 0.89 31.07 36.58
N PHE A 15 0.89 29.98 35.83
CA PHE A 15 -0.07 29.73 34.75
C PHE A 15 -1.47 29.61 35.31
N THR A 16 -2.43 30.24 34.67
CA THR A 16 -3.85 30.12 35.03
C THR A 16 -4.39 28.80 34.47
N LEU A 17 -5.35 28.19 35.18
CA LEU A 17 -6.01 26.98 34.72
C LEU A 17 -6.71 27.19 33.37
N LEU A 18 -7.24 28.39 33.12
CA LEU A 18 -7.85 28.79 31.86
C LEU A 18 -6.84 28.76 30.69
N GLU A 19 -5.61 29.25 30.91
CA GLU A 19 -4.56 29.28 29.89
C GLU A 19 -4.16 27.87 29.43
N VAL A 20 -4.06 26.92 30.38
CA VAL A 20 -3.77 25.52 30.10
C VAL A 20 -4.92 24.89 29.30
N LEU A 21 -6.18 25.18 29.66
CA LEU A 21 -7.35 24.69 28.93
C LEU A 21 -7.40 25.19 27.48
N ILE A 22 -7.12 26.47 27.25
CA ILE A 22 -7.07 27.04 25.90
C ILE A 22 -5.91 26.43 25.10
N ALA A 23 -4.74 26.26 25.70
CA ALA A 23 -3.60 25.66 25.06
C ALA A 23 -3.89 24.22 24.62
N LEU A 24 -4.52 23.40 25.47
CA LEU A 24 -4.93 22.04 25.15
C LEU A 24 -5.99 21.98 24.04
N LEU A 25 -6.90 22.94 24.01
CA LEU A 25 -7.92 23.04 22.96
C LEU A 25 -7.29 23.33 21.60
N ILE A 26 -6.38 24.29 21.51
CA ILE A 26 -5.68 24.62 20.28
C ILE A 26 -4.80 23.44 19.82
N LEU A 27 -4.10 22.78 20.74
CA LEU A 27 -3.27 21.63 20.46
C LEU A 27 -4.10 20.46 19.89
N SER A 28 -5.27 20.18 20.46
CA SER A 28 -6.16 19.11 20.00
C SER A 28 -6.67 19.34 18.58
N ILE A 29 -7.05 20.56 18.24
CA ILE A 29 -7.46 20.93 16.87
C ILE A 29 -6.29 20.76 15.90
N GLY A 30 -5.09 21.16 16.29
CA GLY A 30 -3.87 20.98 15.48
C GLY A 30 -3.56 19.51 15.20
N LEU A 31 -3.65 18.65 16.20
CA LEU A 31 -3.43 17.21 16.06
C LEU A 31 -4.47 16.55 15.16
N LEU A 32 -5.74 16.94 15.24
CA LEU A 32 -6.79 16.43 14.33
C LEU A 32 -6.52 16.81 12.87
N GLY A 33 -6.02 18.02 12.62
CA GLY A 33 -5.60 18.45 11.29
C GLY A 33 -4.46 17.59 10.71
N LEU A 34 -3.43 17.30 11.52
CA LEU A 34 -2.34 16.42 11.12
C LEU A 34 -2.81 14.97 10.84
N ALA A 35 -3.71 14.44 11.66
CA ALA A 35 -4.26 13.11 11.46
C ALA A 35 -5.02 12.99 10.13
N SER A 36 -5.74 14.03 9.72
CA SER A 36 -6.43 14.08 8.43
C SER A 36 -5.45 14.04 7.24
N LEU A 37 -4.35 14.77 7.31
CA LEU A 37 -3.30 14.76 6.28
C LEU A 37 -2.63 13.38 6.15
N GLN A 38 -2.36 12.72 7.27
CA GLN A 38 -1.76 11.38 7.28
C GLN A 38 -2.67 10.34 6.61
N THR A 39 -3.97 10.36 6.90
CA THR A 39 -4.95 9.46 6.28
C THR A 39 -5.04 9.63 4.76
N ASN A 40 -5.03 10.86 4.28
CA ASN A 40 -5.02 11.14 2.84
C ASN A 40 -3.71 10.71 2.17
N GLY A 41 -2.57 10.91 2.83
CA GLY A 41 -1.27 10.45 2.35
C GLY A 41 -1.19 8.92 2.22
N LEU A 42 -1.67 8.19 3.24
CA LEU A 42 -1.72 6.72 3.21
C LEU A 42 -2.60 6.20 2.08
N ARG A 43 -3.78 6.80 1.87
CA ARG A 43 -4.71 6.42 0.81
C ARG A 43 -4.09 6.64 -0.58
N SER A 44 -3.41 7.76 -0.80
CA SER A 44 -2.70 8.05 -2.05
C SER A 44 -1.59 7.05 -2.33
N ASN A 45 -0.77 6.73 -1.32
CA ASN A 45 0.30 5.75 -1.43
C ASN A 45 -0.24 4.35 -1.73
N GLN A 46 -1.35 3.96 -1.11
CA GLN A 46 -2.00 2.68 -1.36
C GLN A 46 -2.51 2.57 -2.81
N MET A 47 -3.14 3.63 -3.35
CA MET A 47 -3.54 3.66 -4.75
C MET A 47 -2.36 3.57 -5.71
N ALA A 48 -1.26 4.27 -5.43
CA ALA A 48 -0.03 4.20 -6.23
C ALA A 48 0.57 2.79 -6.21
N SER A 49 0.63 2.16 -5.04
CA SER A 49 1.09 0.78 -4.89
C SER A 49 0.23 -0.20 -5.69
N MET A 50 -1.10 -0.10 -5.61
CA MET A 50 -2.00 -0.96 -6.38
C MET A 50 -1.79 -0.83 -7.90
N ARG A 51 -1.60 0.41 -8.39
CA ARG A 51 -1.31 0.65 -9.82
C ARG A 51 0.01 0.02 -10.25
N THR A 52 1.05 0.15 -9.41
CA THR A 52 2.35 -0.45 -9.69
C THR A 52 2.24 -1.97 -9.74
N THR A 53 1.57 -2.58 -8.75
CA THR A 53 1.35 -4.03 -8.72
C THR A 53 0.56 -4.50 -9.94
N ALA A 54 -0.53 -3.82 -10.30
CA ALA A 54 -1.31 -4.17 -11.49
C ALA A 54 -0.49 -4.09 -12.78
N THR A 55 0.38 -3.08 -12.90
CA THR A 55 1.28 -2.96 -14.06
C THR A 55 2.30 -4.10 -14.10
N GLN A 56 2.88 -4.47 -12.96
CA GLN A 56 3.82 -5.60 -12.86
C GLN A 56 3.15 -6.91 -13.25
N LEU A 57 1.94 -7.18 -12.73
CA LEU A 57 1.19 -8.38 -13.09
C LEU A 57 0.84 -8.42 -14.59
N ALA A 58 0.47 -7.26 -15.17
CA ALA A 58 0.19 -7.18 -16.60
C ALA A 58 1.44 -7.48 -17.47
N TYR A 59 2.61 -7.05 -17.04
CA TYR A 59 3.86 -7.40 -17.73
C TYR A 59 4.22 -8.88 -17.53
N ASP A 60 4.04 -9.42 -16.33
CA ASP A 60 4.32 -10.83 -16.04
C ASP A 60 3.49 -11.74 -16.95
N ILE A 61 2.16 -11.54 -17.01
CA ILE A 61 1.32 -12.36 -17.89
C ILE A 61 1.66 -12.16 -19.36
N ALA A 62 1.99 -10.94 -19.79
CA ALA A 62 2.39 -10.69 -21.18
C ALA A 62 3.69 -11.42 -21.54
N ASP A 63 4.65 -11.52 -20.64
CA ASP A 63 5.88 -12.26 -20.88
C ASP A 63 5.66 -13.77 -20.91
N ARG A 64 4.79 -14.32 -20.04
CA ARG A 64 4.35 -15.72 -20.09
C ARG A 64 3.64 -16.05 -21.41
N MET A 65 2.74 -15.17 -21.88
CA MET A 65 2.08 -15.32 -23.19
C MET A 65 3.09 -15.30 -24.33
N ARG A 66 4.13 -14.46 -24.29
CA ARG A 66 5.21 -14.45 -25.31
C ARG A 66 6.03 -15.73 -25.30
N ALA A 67 6.19 -16.37 -24.15
CA ALA A 67 6.88 -17.64 -24.04
C ALA A 67 6.06 -18.82 -24.60
N ASN A 68 4.74 -18.67 -24.72
CA ASN A 68 3.82 -19.70 -25.20
C ASN A 68 2.92 -19.22 -26.36
N PRO A 69 3.50 -18.89 -27.52
CA PRO A 69 2.76 -18.35 -28.66
C PRO A 69 1.64 -19.29 -29.16
N ALA A 70 1.87 -20.61 -29.14
CA ALA A 70 0.86 -21.59 -29.54
C ALA A 70 -0.39 -21.59 -28.61
N GLY A 71 -0.18 -21.30 -27.33
CA GLY A 71 -1.29 -21.11 -26.37
C GLY A 71 -2.08 -19.83 -26.63
N VAL A 72 -1.40 -18.78 -27.06
CA VAL A 72 -2.04 -17.51 -27.44
C VAL A 72 -2.85 -17.68 -28.72
N ASP A 73 -2.29 -18.27 -29.76
CA ASP A 73 -2.98 -18.51 -31.03
C ASP A 73 -4.22 -19.39 -30.87
N ALA A 74 -4.16 -20.36 -29.96
CA ALA A 74 -5.28 -21.23 -29.59
C ALA A 74 -6.27 -20.60 -28.59
N GLN A 75 -6.10 -19.32 -28.23
CA GLN A 75 -6.92 -18.57 -27.28
C GLN A 75 -7.02 -19.18 -25.88
N ASN A 76 -6.01 -19.94 -25.44
CA ASN A 76 -6.00 -20.61 -24.12
C ASN A 76 -5.81 -19.64 -22.94
N TYR A 77 -5.43 -18.37 -23.19
CA TYR A 77 -5.31 -17.30 -22.18
C TYR A 77 -6.57 -16.43 -22.07
N VAL A 78 -7.67 -16.79 -22.74
CA VAL A 78 -8.93 -16.07 -22.65
C VAL A 78 -9.71 -16.55 -21.44
N ILE A 79 -9.97 -15.66 -20.47
CA ILE A 79 -10.82 -15.93 -19.31
C ILE A 79 -12.07 -15.05 -19.43
N ALA A 80 -13.26 -15.67 -19.38
CA ALA A 80 -14.50 -14.92 -19.29
C ALA A 80 -14.73 -14.45 -17.85
N VAL A 81 -15.45 -13.33 -17.68
CA VAL A 81 -15.70 -12.70 -16.35
C VAL A 81 -16.39 -13.65 -15.36
N ASN A 82 -17.08 -14.69 -15.86
CA ASN A 82 -17.80 -15.68 -15.04
C ASN A 82 -17.15 -17.07 -15.06
N ASP A 83 -15.96 -17.21 -15.63
CA ASP A 83 -15.25 -18.47 -15.58
C ASP A 83 -14.74 -18.72 -14.15
N PRO A 84 -14.73 -20.00 -13.71
CA PRO A 84 -14.09 -20.34 -12.45
C PRO A 84 -12.61 -20.01 -12.50
N ASP A 85 -12.05 -19.66 -11.35
CA ASP A 85 -10.61 -19.38 -11.24
C ASP A 85 -9.80 -20.54 -11.81
N PRO A 86 -8.78 -20.28 -12.64
CA PRO A 86 -7.95 -21.33 -13.21
C PRO A 86 -7.26 -22.10 -12.09
N VAL A 87 -7.40 -23.42 -12.14
CA VAL A 87 -6.80 -24.33 -11.14
C VAL A 87 -5.62 -25.05 -11.78
N ILE A 88 -4.51 -25.14 -11.06
CA ILE A 88 -3.34 -25.92 -11.51
C ILE A 88 -3.81 -27.36 -11.81
N PRO A 89 -3.59 -27.87 -13.04
CA PRO A 89 -4.01 -29.21 -13.41
C PRO A 89 -3.45 -30.28 -12.48
N SER A 90 -4.25 -31.28 -12.13
CA SER A 90 -3.86 -32.39 -11.23
C SER A 90 -2.76 -33.32 -11.80
N GLY A 91 -1.99 -32.89 -12.75
CA GLY A 91 -0.85 -33.60 -13.37
C GLY A 91 0.49 -32.98 -13.15
N GLY A 92 0.59 -31.95 -12.33
CA GLY A 92 1.85 -31.31 -11.98
C GLY A 92 1.99 -29.88 -12.46
N ASN A 93 2.89 -29.18 -11.81
CA ASN A 93 3.43 -27.91 -12.23
C ASN A 93 4.26 -28.11 -13.50
N CYS A 94 4.15 -27.21 -14.43
CA CYS A 94 4.97 -27.23 -15.66
C CYS A 94 6.45 -26.91 -15.42
N GLU A 95 6.89 -26.83 -14.17
CA GLU A 95 8.28 -26.56 -13.78
C GLU A 95 9.21 -27.77 -13.95
N GLY A 96 8.70 -28.99 -13.87
CA GLY A 96 9.50 -30.21 -13.91
C GLY A 96 9.08 -31.22 -14.99
N VAL A 97 8.03 -30.92 -15.76
CA VAL A 97 7.48 -31.82 -16.79
C VAL A 97 7.18 -31.03 -18.07
N THR A 98 7.22 -31.73 -19.20
CA THR A 98 6.85 -31.12 -20.49
C THR A 98 5.34 -30.95 -20.55
N CYS A 99 4.86 -29.70 -20.63
CA CYS A 99 3.46 -29.36 -20.78
C CYS A 99 3.10 -29.07 -22.23
N THR A 100 1.84 -29.33 -22.58
CA THR A 100 1.24 -28.84 -23.81
C THR A 100 1.02 -27.31 -23.70
N ALA A 101 0.84 -26.62 -24.83
CA ALA A 101 0.60 -25.18 -24.85
C ALA A 101 -0.65 -24.80 -24.01
N ALA A 102 -1.71 -25.60 -24.04
CA ALA A 102 -2.93 -25.37 -23.24
C ALA A 102 -2.69 -25.59 -21.74
N GLN A 103 -1.94 -26.62 -21.36
CA GLN A 103 -1.59 -26.89 -19.97
C GLN A 103 -0.71 -25.77 -19.40
N MET A 104 0.27 -25.28 -20.21
CA MET A 104 1.10 -24.15 -19.84
C MET A 104 0.26 -22.90 -19.61
N ALA A 105 -0.69 -22.59 -20.50
CA ALA A 105 -1.56 -21.43 -20.33
C ALA A 105 -2.42 -21.51 -19.05
N THR A 106 -2.99 -22.70 -18.76
CA THR A 106 -3.74 -22.91 -17.52
C THR A 106 -2.85 -22.75 -16.28
N TYR A 107 -1.63 -23.24 -16.32
CA TYR A 107 -0.64 -23.11 -15.26
C TYR A 107 -0.25 -21.63 -15.03
N ASP A 108 0.04 -20.91 -16.11
CA ASP A 108 0.39 -19.48 -16.06
C ASP A 108 -0.74 -18.66 -15.43
N LEU A 109 -1.99 -18.90 -15.86
CA LEU A 109 -3.17 -18.22 -15.35
C LEU A 109 -3.47 -18.57 -13.87
N ALA A 110 -3.20 -19.81 -13.45
CA ALA A 110 -3.40 -20.24 -12.07
C ALA A 110 -2.33 -19.66 -11.10
N GLN A 111 -1.18 -19.28 -11.62
CA GLN A 111 -0.12 -18.61 -10.84
C GLN A 111 -0.24 -17.10 -10.85
N TRP A 112 -0.85 -16.52 -11.87
CA TRP A 112 -1.00 -15.08 -12.04
C TRP A 112 -2.12 -14.52 -11.17
#